data_bcd72a0ea7ccbc3a302f63573184a46a
#
_entry.id   bcd72a0ea7ccbc3a302f63573184a46a
#
_cell.length_a   1.000
_cell.length_b   1.000
_cell.length_c   1.000
_cell.angle_alpha   90.00
_cell.angle_beta   90.00
_cell.angle_gamma   90.00
#
_symmetry.space_group_name_H-M   'P 1'
#
loop_
_entity.id
_entity.type
_entity.pdbx_description
1 polymer ?
#
loop_
_entity_poly.entity_id
_entity_poly.type
_entity_poly.pdbx_seq_one_letter_code
_entity_poly.pdbx_strand_id
1 'polypeptide(L)'
;MQETPPLSDHALPATAARREGRFIYVAAPWTPVGGGMYKVTDYLVQSQADERHDGWAQLRPLDSRGARSAAWSMWVLLTALAKILRGRLDGRLAGVHVNVGERLSLVRKGTIVAWSHLLGLPVVLHLHAQMQRFYRGLPRPLRALTRQVFTLAEAVIVIGPAARRFVIDELGVPAERVSIVINGVPSACVARRARSPGQVQQVVFLGNLGPRKGVDDLLQALARPGFDHDRLGVTIAGGGAVQAYREQARQLGLAGFVQLPGWCDQQRTAQLLAGADVLVLPSHDEVLPLVILEALANGVAVVCTGIGEIPSLLTDRVDALYVRPGDVDQLAATLQQVLGDAQLRETLEHNGHALYRRQFSLPKFFARVARVHRRAFGIAARHRDAAGPEGAP
;
A
#
# COMPACT_ATOMS: atom_id res chain seq x y z
N MET A 1 -31.10 61.38 -25.54
CA MET A 1 -30.87 60.89 -24.16
C MET A 1 -31.81 59.72 -23.96
N GLN A 2 -31.31 58.48 -24.13
CA GLN A 2 -32.01 57.28 -23.82
C GLN A 2 -31.23 56.61 -22.69
N GLU A 3 -31.87 56.49 -21.53
CA GLU A 3 -31.33 55.82 -20.34
C GLU A 3 -31.36 54.31 -20.54
N THR A 4 -30.21 53.67 -20.39
CA THR A 4 -30.09 52.19 -20.27
C THR A 4 -30.52 51.76 -18.88
N PRO A 5 -31.32 50.68 -18.76
CA PRO A 5 -31.72 50.14 -17.45
C PRO A 5 -30.52 49.39 -16.77
N PRO A 6 -30.44 49.32 -15.42
CA PRO A 6 -29.39 48.65 -14.70
C PRO A 6 -29.45 47.12 -14.89
N LEU A 7 -28.30 46.52 -15.08
CA LEU A 7 -28.10 45.06 -15.13
C LEU A 7 -28.55 44.44 -13.80
N SER A 8 -29.49 43.53 -13.88
CA SER A 8 -29.95 42.72 -12.74
C SER A 8 -28.81 41.86 -12.19
N ASP A 9 -28.60 42.00 -10.85
CA ASP A 9 -27.81 41.09 -10.05
C ASP A 9 -28.33 39.65 -10.19
N HIS A 10 -27.69 38.86 -11.04
CA HIS A 10 -27.89 37.42 -11.04
C HIS A 10 -27.19 36.84 -9.81
N ALA A 11 -27.88 36.68 -8.70
CA ALA A 11 -27.48 35.88 -7.57
C ALA A 11 -27.12 34.49 -8.06
N LEU A 12 -25.87 34.11 -7.95
CA LEU A 12 -25.40 32.75 -8.23
C LEU A 12 -26.21 31.75 -7.39
N PRO A 13 -26.62 30.61 -7.97
CA PRO A 13 -27.46 29.66 -7.25
C PRO A 13 -26.75 29.16 -6.00
N ALA A 14 -27.46 29.12 -4.87
CA ALA A 14 -26.98 28.71 -3.54
C ALA A 14 -26.26 27.34 -3.48
N THR A 15 -26.37 26.55 -4.55
CA THR A 15 -25.67 25.28 -4.73
C THR A 15 -24.18 25.41 -5.07
N ALA A 16 -23.73 26.54 -5.66
CA ALA A 16 -22.31 26.77 -5.98
C ALA A 16 -21.50 27.16 -4.73
N ALA A 17 -22.05 28.02 -3.86
CA ALA A 17 -21.40 28.46 -2.62
C ALA A 17 -21.16 27.33 -1.59
N ARG A 18 -21.94 26.21 -1.66
CA ARG A 18 -21.75 25.05 -0.78
C ARG A 18 -20.65 24.09 -1.22
N ARG A 19 -20.03 24.24 -2.39
CA ARG A 19 -18.95 23.38 -2.89
C ARG A 19 -17.58 23.81 -2.42
N GLU A 20 -17.39 25.06 -2.04
CA GLU A 20 -16.14 25.56 -1.47
C GLU A 20 -15.85 24.89 -0.12
N GLY A 21 -14.69 24.26 0.00
CA GLY A 21 -14.20 23.67 1.24
C GLY A 21 -14.79 22.32 1.64
N ARG A 22 -15.36 21.53 0.70
CA ARG A 22 -15.76 20.14 0.95
C ARG A 22 -14.53 19.26 1.21
N PHE A 23 -14.71 18.25 2.05
CA PHE A 23 -13.62 17.33 2.39
C PHE A 23 -14.10 15.88 2.48
N ILE A 24 -13.16 14.97 2.36
CA ILE A 24 -13.32 13.52 2.52
C ILE A 24 -12.45 13.10 3.70
N TYR A 25 -13.01 12.39 4.67
CA TYR A 25 -12.21 11.73 5.69
C TYR A 25 -11.57 10.45 5.14
N VAL A 26 -10.27 10.26 5.44
CA VAL A 26 -9.52 9.04 5.12
C VAL A 26 -9.22 8.33 6.43
N ALA A 27 -10.01 7.31 6.74
CA ALA A 27 -9.92 6.56 7.99
C ALA A 27 -8.86 5.45 7.90
N ALA A 28 -7.79 5.58 8.67
CA ALA A 28 -6.66 4.64 8.76
C ALA A 28 -6.04 4.66 10.17
N PRO A 29 -5.15 3.71 10.51
CA PRO A 29 -4.27 3.87 11.65
C PRO A 29 -3.20 4.92 11.32
N TRP A 30 -3.27 6.08 11.96
CA TRP A 30 -2.32 7.18 11.76
C TRP A 30 -1.22 7.12 12.82
N THR A 31 -0.25 6.22 12.62
CA THR A 31 0.90 6.05 13.51
C THR A 31 2.20 6.07 12.70
N PRO A 32 3.27 6.76 13.14
CA PRO A 32 4.54 6.84 12.41
C PRO A 32 5.20 5.48 12.15
N VAL A 33 4.88 4.48 12.96
CA VAL A 33 5.37 3.08 12.85
C VAL A 33 4.36 2.21 12.07
N GLY A 34 3.43 2.85 11.34
CA GLY A 34 2.39 2.16 10.57
C GLY A 34 2.99 1.35 9.42
N GLY A 35 2.40 0.16 9.17
CA GLY A 35 2.76 -0.69 8.04
C GLY A 35 2.30 -0.11 6.69
N GLY A 36 2.29 -0.96 5.66
CA GLY A 36 1.97 -0.54 4.28
C GLY A 36 0.65 0.22 4.12
N MET A 37 -0.39 -0.10 4.90
CA MET A 37 -1.66 0.63 4.88
C MET A 37 -1.48 2.12 5.27
N TYR A 38 -0.71 2.41 6.35
CA TYR A 38 -0.40 3.78 6.73
C TYR A 38 0.34 4.51 5.61
N LYS A 39 1.39 3.87 5.07
CA LYS A 39 2.25 4.46 4.03
C LYS A 39 1.45 4.86 2.78
N VAL A 40 0.59 3.98 2.28
CA VAL A 40 -0.28 4.27 1.13
C VAL A 40 -1.27 5.41 1.43
N THR A 41 -1.85 5.40 2.62
CA THR A 41 -2.79 6.43 3.06
C THR A 41 -2.12 7.77 3.24
N ASP A 42 -0.89 7.77 3.78
CA ASP A 42 -0.07 8.97 3.95
C ASP A 42 0.30 9.57 2.59
N TYR A 43 0.76 8.78 1.63
CA TYR A 43 0.98 9.25 0.26
C TYR A 43 -0.27 9.92 -0.33
N LEU A 44 -1.44 9.31 -0.14
CA LEU A 44 -2.69 9.85 -0.66
C LEU A 44 -3.03 11.22 -0.05
N VAL A 45 -2.79 11.42 1.24
CA VAL A 45 -3.12 12.67 1.95
C VAL A 45 -2.05 13.74 1.75
N GLN A 46 -0.76 13.37 1.82
CA GLN A 46 0.34 14.35 1.73
C GLN A 46 0.55 14.89 0.32
N SER A 47 0.21 14.11 -0.72
CA SER A 47 0.40 14.52 -2.11
C SER A 47 -0.73 15.39 -2.66
N GLN A 48 -1.77 15.70 -1.88
CA GLN A 48 -2.83 16.58 -2.36
C GLN A 48 -2.31 18.00 -2.62
N ALA A 49 -2.84 18.66 -3.64
CA ALA A 49 -2.51 20.02 -3.95
C ALA A 49 -3.11 20.98 -2.90
N ASP A 50 -2.35 22.03 -2.53
CA ASP A 50 -2.81 23.03 -1.55
C ASP A 50 -3.85 23.99 -2.13
N GLU A 51 -3.99 24.00 -3.45
CA GLU A 51 -4.90 24.90 -4.15
C GLU A 51 -6.35 24.57 -3.82
N ARG A 52 -7.01 25.52 -3.19
CA ARG A 52 -8.45 25.52 -2.93
C ARG A 52 -9.18 26.02 -4.19
N HIS A 53 -9.29 25.15 -5.19
CA HIS A 53 -10.07 25.48 -6.39
C HIS A 53 -11.45 24.82 -6.29
N ASP A 54 -12.46 25.51 -6.80
CA ASP A 54 -13.81 24.99 -6.92
C ASP A 54 -13.85 23.63 -7.63
N GLY A 55 -14.57 22.68 -7.03
CA GLY A 55 -14.73 21.34 -7.59
C GLY A 55 -13.80 20.26 -7.03
N TRP A 56 -12.84 20.57 -6.12
CA TRP A 56 -11.96 19.59 -5.48
C TRP A 56 -12.22 19.44 -3.98
N ALA A 57 -12.15 18.21 -3.47
CA ALA A 57 -12.24 17.91 -2.05
C ALA A 57 -10.87 17.90 -1.39
N GLN A 58 -10.80 18.33 -0.14
CA GLN A 58 -9.64 18.13 0.72
C GLN A 58 -9.70 16.74 1.35
N LEU A 59 -8.61 15.96 1.30
CA LEU A 59 -8.47 14.74 2.08
C LEU A 59 -8.02 15.07 3.49
N ARG A 60 -8.74 14.58 4.50
CA ARG A 60 -8.42 14.78 5.91
C ARG A 60 -8.19 13.46 6.62
N PRO A 61 -7.05 13.32 7.34
CA PRO A 61 -6.79 12.10 8.10
C PRO A 61 -7.83 11.92 9.20
N LEU A 62 -8.31 10.68 9.36
CA LEU A 62 -9.17 10.27 10.45
C LEU A 62 -8.54 9.06 11.13
N ASP A 63 -7.92 9.27 12.30
CA ASP A 63 -7.34 8.16 13.04
C ASP A 63 -8.46 7.24 13.58
N SER A 64 -8.26 5.97 13.43
CA SER A 64 -9.21 4.93 13.81
C SER A 64 -8.63 3.93 14.81
N ARG A 65 -7.40 4.13 15.28
CA ARG A 65 -6.70 3.19 16.18
C ARG A 65 -5.96 3.87 17.33
N GLY A 66 -5.25 4.95 17.04
CA GLY A 66 -4.23 5.50 17.95
C GLY A 66 -3.00 4.60 18.11
N ALA A 67 -2.01 5.07 18.86
CA ALA A 67 -0.71 4.43 19.04
C ALA A 67 -0.58 3.64 20.37
N ARG A 68 -1.64 3.58 21.19
CA ARG A 68 -1.59 3.05 22.58
C ARG A 68 -2.47 1.82 22.78
N SER A 69 -2.91 1.57 24.02
CA SER A 69 -3.70 0.43 24.47
C SER A 69 -5.07 0.26 23.77
N ALA A 70 -5.73 -0.86 24.01
CA ALA A 70 -7.08 -1.13 23.50
C ALA A 70 -8.12 -0.10 23.98
N ALA A 71 -8.05 0.31 25.26
CA ALA A 71 -8.93 1.34 25.82
C ALA A 71 -8.73 2.70 25.11
N TRP A 72 -7.49 3.06 24.84
CA TRP A 72 -7.16 4.24 24.04
C TRP A 72 -7.71 4.15 22.61
N SER A 73 -7.64 2.98 22.00
CA SER A 73 -8.22 2.76 20.66
C SER A 73 -9.74 2.95 20.63
N MET A 74 -10.45 2.61 21.72
CA MET A 74 -11.89 2.88 21.83
C MET A 74 -12.17 4.39 21.90
N TRP A 75 -11.39 5.12 22.71
CA TRP A 75 -11.50 6.60 22.77
C TRP A 75 -11.24 7.23 21.40
N VAL A 76 -10.19 6.79 20.69
CA VAL A 76 -9.89 7.29 19.34
C VAL A 76 -11.05 6.99 18.37
N LEU A 77 -11.67 5.81 18.47
CA LEU A 77 -12.85 5.48 17.66
C LEU A 77 -14.02 6.43 17.97
N LEU A 78 -14.33 6.67 19.25
CA LEU A 78 -15.41 7.59 19.63
C LEU A 78 -15.16 9.01 19.12
N THR A 79 -13.92 9.51 19.20
CA THR A 79 -13.56 10.81 18.63
C THR A 79 -13.69 10.84 17.11
N ALA A 80 -13.39 9.71 16.42
CA ALA A 80 -13.59 9.60 14.99
C ALA A 80 -15.07 9.67 14.61
N LEU A 81 -15.95 8.98 15.34
CA LEU A 81 -17.41 9.03 15.13
C LEU A 81 -17.96 10.43 15.37
N ALA A 82 -17.52 11.13 16.43
CA ALA A 82 -17.91 12.51 16.71
C ALA A 82 -17.45 13.48 15.60
N LYS A 83 -16.24 13.31 15.05
CA LYS A 83 -15.73 14.10 13.91
C LYS A 83 -16.58 13.89 12.65
N ILE A 84 -16.99 12.65 12.36
CA ILE A 84 -17.87 12.33 11.23
C ILE A 84 -19.22 13.01 11.40
N LEU A 85 -19.84 12.90 12.60
CA LEU A 85 -21.10 13.57 12.91
C LEU A 85 -20.99 15.09 12.73
N ARG A 86 -19.96 15.72 13.30
CA ARG A 86 -19.73 17.16 13.13
C ARG A 86 -19.58 17.53 11.66
N GLY A 87 -18.77 16.81 10.90
CA GLY A 87 -18.59 17.09 9.46
C GLY A 87 -19.87 16.93 8.64
N ARG A 88 -20.77 16.03 9.07
CA ARG A 88 -22.12 15.88 8.48
C ARG A 88 -23.02 17.06 8.81
N LEU A 89 -23.02 17.50 10.07
CA LEU A 89 -23.82 18.67 10.53
C LEU A 89 -23.32 19.96 9.86
N ASP A 90 -22.01 20.14 9.71
CA ASP A 90 -21.42 21.28 9.00
C ASP A 90 -21.74 21.29 7.49
N GLY A 91 -22.30 20.21 6.94
CA GLY A 91 -22.64 20.06 5.53
C GLY A 91 -21.45 20.00 4.56
N ARG A 92 -20.21 19.93 5.09
CA ARG A 92 -18.96 19.96 4.31
C ARG A 92 -18.33 18.59 4.06
N LEU A 93 -18.72 17.57 4.81
CA LEU A 93 -18.21 16.21 4.65
C LEU A 93 -18.85 15.56 3.43
N ALA A 94 -18.06 15.25 2.41
CA ALA A 94 -18.51 14.61 1.17
C ALA A 94 -18.72 13.11 1.32
N GLY A 95 -17.91 12.45 2.18
CA GLY A 95 -17.95 11.02 2.42
C GLY A 95 -16.74 10.55 3.22
N VAL A 96 -16.66 9.25 3.45
CA VAL A 96 -15.59 8.63 4.25
C VAL A 96 -14.91 7.52 3.46
N HIS A 97 -13.60 7.63 3.23
CA HIS A 97 -12.76 6.58 2.67
C HIS A 97 -12.16 5.75 3.82
N VAL A 98 -12.57 4.48 3.93
CA VAL A 98 -12.24 3.62 5.06
C VAL A 98 -11.25 2.53 4.63
N ASN A 99 -10.02 2.59 5.13
CA ASN A 99 -8.99 1.57 4.88
C ASN A 99 -9.17 0.41 5.87
N VAL A 100 -9.48 -0.78 5.40
CA VAL A 100 -9.81 -1.94 6.22
C VAL A 100 -8.78 -3.05 6.10
N GLY A 101 -8.48 -3.68 7.24
CA GLY A 101 -7.74 -4.94 7.37
C GLY A 101 -8.57 -5.95 8.16
N GLU A 102 -7.94 -7.02 8.59
CA GLU A 102 -8.56 -8.13 9.32
C GLU A 102 -8.80 -7.85 10.82
N ARG A 103 -9.51 -8.78 11.46
CA ARG A 103 -9.68 -8.89 12.93
C ARG A 103 -10.23 -7.59 13.53
N LEU A 104 -9.59 -7.07 14.57
CA LEU A 104 -10.00 -5.81 15.23
C LEU A 104 -10.04 -4.59 14.30
N SER A 105 -9.30 -4.62 13.19
CA SER A 105 -9.40 -3.58 12.17
C SER A 105 -10.79 -3.59 11.53
N LEU A 106 -11.31 -4.75 11.18
CA LEU A 106 -12.65 -4.92 10.60
C LEU A 106 -13.73 -4.41 11.56
N VAL A 107 -13.63 -4.73 12.86
CA VAL A 107 -14.62 -4.28 13.87
C VAL A 107 -14.66 -2.75 13.91
N ARG A 108 -13.52 -2.10 14.16
CA ARG A 108 -13.46 -0.63 14.25
C ARG A 108 -13.91 0.07 12.96
N LYS A 109 -13.49 -0.45 11.81
CA LYS A 109 -13.83 0.12 10.50
C LYS A 109 -15.29 -0.16 10.15
N GLY A 110 -15.81 -1.35 10.49
CA GLY A 110 -17.23 -1.68 10.35
C GLY A 110 -18.12 -0.73 11.15
N THR A 111 -17.71 -0.35 12.37
CA THR A 111 -18.42 0.68 13.16
C THR A 111 -18.44 2.03 12.43
N ILE A 112 -17.30 2.46 11.84
CA ILE A 112 -17.23 3.71 11.06
C ILE A 112 -18.14 3.62 9.83
N VAL A 113 -18.16 2.49 9.11
CA VAL A 113 -19.04 2.28 7.95
C VAL A 113 -20.51 2.37 8.36
N ALA A 114 -20.92 1.62 9.38
CA ALA A 114 -22.29 1.63 9.88
C ALA A 114 -22.73 3.01 10.35
N TRP A 115 -21.89 3.71 11.10
CA TRP A 115 -22.17 5.07 11.56
C TRP A 115 -22.33 6.07 10.41
N SER A 116 -21.41 6.01 9.44
CA SER A 116 -21.50 6.87 8.24
C SER A 116 -22.76 6.61 7.45
N HIS A 117 -23.14 5.34 7.28
CA HIS A 117 -24.37 4.95 6.60
C HIS A 117 -25.61 5.46 7.32
N LEU A 118 -25.68 5.34 8.66
CA LEU A 118 -26.77 5.91 9.48
C LEU A 118 -26.93 7.43 9.32
N LEU A 119 -25.82 8.13 9.08
CA LEU A 119 -25.81 9.57 8.84
C LEU A 119 -26.10 9.95 7.38
N GLY A 120 -26.40 8.98 6.50
CA GLY A 120 -26.61 9.21 5.08
C GLY A 120 -25.36 9.67 4.34
N LEU A 121 -24.17 9.30 4.81
CA LEU A 121 -22.89 9.61 4.17
C LEU A 121 -22.41 8.44 3.32
N PRO A 122 -22.00 8.66 2.06
CA PRO A 122 -21.41 7.61 1.25
C PRO A 122 -20.05 7.18 1.78
N VAL A 123 -19.76 5.89 1.66
CA VAL A 123 -18.51 5.27 2.12
C VAL A 123 -17.81 4.57 0.96
N VAL A 124 -16.52 4.83 0.81
CA VAL A 124 -15.61 4.02 0.01
C VAL A 124 -14.80 3.13 0.97
N LEU A 125 -14.89 1.82 0.80
CA LEU A 125 -14.17 0.86 1.63
C LEU A 125 -12.97 0.32 0.84
N HIS A 126 -11.75 0.46 1.38
CA HIS A 126 -10.52 0.04 0.73
C HIS A 126 -9.89 -1.14 1.48
N LEU A 127 -9.90 -2.32 0.86
CA LEU A 127 -9.43 -3.57 1.46
C LEU A 127 -7.92 -3.76 1.23
N HIS A 128 -7.15 -3.82 2.32
CA HIS A 128 -5.70 -3.99 2.32
C HIS A 128 -5.20 -5.36 2.85
N ALA A 129 -6.11 -6.30 3.10
CA ALA A 129 -5.78 -7.59 3.70
C ALA A 129 -6.28 -8.77 2.86
N GLN A 130 -5.63 -9.92 3.01
CA GLN A 130 -6.15 -11.21 2.50
C GLN A 130 -7.24 -11.74 3.42
N MET A 131 -8.45 -11.22 3.31
CA MET A 131 -9.53 -11.57 4.23
C MET A 131 -10.13 -12.96 4.04
N GLN A 132 -9.86 -13.66 2.94
CA GLN A 132 -10.54 -14.92 2.58
C GLN A 132 -10.43 -15.98 3.69
N ARG A 133 -9.19 -16.27 4.13
CA ARG A 133 -8.94 -17.27 5.18
C ARG A 133 -9.58 -16.86 6.51
N PHE A 134 -9.42 -15.61 6.88
CA PHE A 134 -10.02 -15.06 8.10
C PHE A 134 -11.55 -15.14 8.06
N TYR A 135 -12.17 -14.68 6.96
CA TYR A 135 -13.61 -14.67 6.79
C TYR A 135 -14.21 -16.08 6.83
N ARG A 136 -13.59 -17.04 6.14
CA ARG A 136 -14.07 -18.43 6.12
C ARG A 136 -14.00 -19.10 7.49
N GLY A 137 -13.06 -18.68 8.35
CA GLY A 137 -12.93 -19.13 9.74
C GLY A 137 -13.93 -18.48 10.71
N LEU A 138 -14.69 -17.46 10.30
CA LEU A 138 -15.66 -16.81 11.18
C LEU A 138 -16.93 -17.66 11.34
N PRO A 139 -17.58 -17.62 12.52
CA PRO A 139 -18.94 -18.12 12.74
C PRO A 139 -19.94 -17.45 11.78
N ARG A 140 -21.02 -18.17 11.43
CA ARG A 140 -22.06 -17.69 10.51
C ARG A 140 -22.58 -16.26 10.80
N PRO A 141 -22.91 -15.87 12.06
CA PRO A 141 -23.41 -14.51 12.33
C PRO A 141 -22.34 -13.43 12.06
N LEU A 142 -21.06 -13.71 12.38
CA LEU A 142 -19.98 -12.76 12.10
C LEU A 142 -19.67 -12.66 10.60
N ARG A 143 -19.84 -13.74 9.83
CA ARG A 143 -19.79 -13.68 8.36
C ARG A 143 -20.90 -12.81 7.80
N ALA A 144 -22.14 -12.97 8.31
CA ALA A 144 -23.27 -12.14 7.88
C ALA A 144 -23.02 -10.65 8.18
N LEU A 145 -22.52 -10.34 9.39
CA LEU A 145 -22.15 -8.96 9.77
C LEU A 145 -21.02 -8.40 8.87
N THR A 146 -20.01 -9.21 8.56
CA THR A 146 -18.95 -8.81 7.64
C THR A 146 -19.49 -8.48 6.25
N ARG A 147 -20.36 -9.33 5.70
CA ARG A 147 -21.06 -9.08 4.43
C ARG A 147 -21.80 -7.76 4.47
N GLN A 148 -22.57 -7.53 5.52
CA GLN A 148 -23.35 -6.30 5.69
C GLN A 148 -22.44 -5.07 5.70
N VAL A 149 -21.30 -5.09 6.41
CA VAL A 149 -20.35 -3.96 6.39
C VAL A 149 -19.87 -3.63 4.98
N PHE A 150 -19.55 -4.65 4.17
CA PHE A 150 -19.09 -4.43 2.80
C PHE A 150 -20.22 -3.98 1.85
N THR A 151 -21.42 -4.50 2.00
CA THR A 151 -22.57 -4.14 1.15
C THR A 151 -23.15 -2.76 1.46
N LEU A 152 -22.92 -2.22 2.68
CA LEU A 152 -23.26 -0.84 3.05
C LEU A 152 -22.37 0.21 2.35
N ALA A 153 -21.20 -0.18 1.84
CA ALA A 153 -20.31 0.75 1.15
C ALA A 153 -20.83 1.10 -0.25
N GLU A 154 -20.75 2.37 -0.63
CA GLU A 154 -21.08 2.86 -1.97
C GLU A 154 -20.12 2.31 -3.03
N ALA A 155 -18.85 2.17 -2.68
CA ALA A 155 -17.86 1.51 -3.51
C ALA A 155 -16.83 0.76 -2.65
N VAL A 156 -16.28 -0.33 -3.19
CA VAL A 156 -15.22 -1.12 -2.57
C VAL A 156 -14.00 -1.11 -3.48
N ILE A 157 -12.86 -0.68 -2.94
CA ILE A 157 -11.56 -0.75 -3.56
C ILE A 157 -10.85 -2.02 -3.08
N VAL A 158 -10.29 -2.76 -4.03
CA VAL A 158 -9.44 -3.94 -3.78
C VAL A 158 -8.12 -3.80 -4.53
N ILE A 159 -7.09 -4.49 -4.07
CA ILE A 159 -5.74 -4.35 -4.62
C ILE A 159 -5.55 -5.18 -5.90
N GLY A 160 -6.31 -6.26 -6.08
CA GLY A 160 -6.15 -7.12 -7.25
C GLY A 160 -7.34 -8.05 -7.53
N PRO A 161 -7.22 -8.89 -8.58
CA PRO A 161 -8.30 -9.74 -9.06
C PRO A 161 -8.77 -10.81 -8.07
N ALA A 162 -7.88 -11.39 -7.26
CA ALA A 162 -8.27 -12.39 -6.27
C ALA A 162 -9.14 -11.78 -5.17
N ALA A 163 -8.76 -10.61 -4.66
CA ALA A 163 -9.56 -9.85 -3.70
C ALA A 163 -10.89 -9.40 -4.32
N ARG A 164 -10.92 -9.03 -5.61
CA ARG A 164 -12.16 -8.66 -6.31
C ARG A 164 -13.14 -9.84 -6.36
N ARG A 165 -12.70 -11.01 -6.76
CA ARG A 165 -13.55 -12.22 -6.76
C ARG A 165 -14.11 -12.49 -5.37
N PHE A 166 -13.27 -12.48 -4.35
CA PHE A 166 -13.71 -12.69 -2.96
C PHE A 166 -14.79 -11.71 -2.51
N VAL A 167 -14.63 -10.42 -2.81
CA VAL A 167 -15.59 -9.37 -2.41
C VAL A 167 -16.93 -9.54 -3.15
N ILE A 168 -16.92 -9.95 -4.41
CA ILE A 168 -18.14 -10.19 -5.19
C ILE A 168 -18.79 -11.51 -4.79
N ASP A 169 -18.05 -12.61 -4.83
CA ASP A 169 -18.60 -13.96 -4.76
C ASP A 169 -18.95 -14.38 -3.32
N GLU A 170 -18.09 -13.98 -2.34
CA GLU A 170 -18.27 -14.40 -0.95
C GLU A 170 -18.89 -13.30 -0.07
N LEU A 171 -18.55 -12.03 -0.29
CA LEU A 171 -19.14 -10.93 0.49
C LEU A 171 -20.44 -10.38 -0.14
N GLY A 172 -20.73 -10.69 -1.41
CA GLY A 172 -21.98 -10.33 -2.05
C GLY A 172 -22.07 -8.85 -2.46
N VAL A 173 -20.94 -8.18 -2.66
CA VAL A 173 -20.91 -6.81 -3.15
C VAL A 173 -21.14 -6.82 -4.67
N PRO A 174 -22.06 -6.00 -5.22
CA PRO A 174 -22.27 -5.90 -6.65
C PRO A 174 -21.01 -5.55 -7.42
N ALA A 175 -20.76 -6.24 -8.53
CA ALA A 175 -19.51 -6.14 -9.30
C ALA A 175 -19.19 -4.71 -9.78
N GLU A 176 -20.20 -3.93 -10.07
CA GLU A 176 -20.11 -2.52 -10.48
C GLU A 176 -19.65 -1.59 -9.36
N ARG A 177 -19.79 -1.99 -8.08
CA ARG A 177 -19.28 -1.24 -6.93
C ARG A 177 -17.84 -1.61 -6.59
N VAL A 178 -17.27 -2.68 -7.18
CA VAL A 178 -15.92 -3.15 -6.86
C VAL A 178 -14.92 -2.68 -7.91
N SER A 179 -13.95 -1.89 -7.47
CA SER A 179 -12.88 -1.35 -8.32
C SER A 179 -11.51 -1.89 -7.90
N ILE A 180 -10.70 -2.33 -8.87
CA ILE A 180 -9.29 -2.67 -8.61
C ILE A 180 -8.48 -1.36 -8.66
N VAL A 181 -7.82 -1.05 -7.54
CA VAL A 181 -6.87 0.06 -7.44
C VAL A 181 -5.58 -0.47 -6.82
N ILE A 182 -4.59 -0.69 -7.67
CA ILE A 182 -3.27 -1.15 -7.24
C ILE A 182 -2.58 0.00 -6.52
N ASN A 183 -1.93 -0.29 -5.38
CA ASN A 183 -1.16 0.67 -4.62
C ASN A 183 -0.06 1.29 -5.48
N GLY A 184 0.23 2.57 -5.24
CA GLY A 184 1.35 3.28 -5.85
C GLY A 184 2.45 3.58 -4.85
N VAL A 185 3.66 3.74 -5.36
CA VAL A 185 4.82 4.19 -4.61
C VAL A 185 5.51 5.34 -5.34
N PRO A 186 6.26 6.22 -4.64
CA PRO A 186 7.00 7.30 -5.28
C PRO A 186 8.07 6.75 -6.24
N SER A 187 8.48 7.57 -7.18
CA SER A 187 9.69 7.32 -7.98
C SER A 187 10.93 7.27 -7.08
N ALA A 188 11.99 6.66 -7.58
CA ALA A 188 13.28 6.66 -6.89
C ALA A 188 13.72 8.10 -6.59
N CYS A 189 14.00 8.39 -5.32
CA CYS A 189 14.46 9.70 -4.87
C CYS A 189 15.98 9.76 -4.63
N VAL A 190 16.65 8.60 -4.69
CA VAL A 190 18.11 8.46 -4.54
C VAL A 190 18.66 7.87 -5.83
N ALA A 191 19.74 8.47 -6.35
CA ALA A 191 20.42 7.93 -7.52
C ALA A 191 20.92 6.51 -7.24
N ARG A 192 20.70 5.61 -8.19
CA ARG A 192 21.16 4.25 -8.08
C ARG A 192 22.69 4.20 -8.10
N ARG A 193 23.27 3.31 -7.29
CA ARG A 193 24.70 3.07 -7.26
C ARG A 193 25.19 2.60 -8.64
N ALA A 194 26.22 3.24 -9.16
CA ALA A 194 26.92 2.74 -10.35
C ALA A 194 27.59 1.39 -10.02
N ARG A 195 27.53 0.45 -10.94
CA ARG A 195 28.18 -0.86 -10.82
C ARG A 195 29.54 -0.86 -11.47
N SER A 196 30.49 -1.48 -10.79
CA SER A 196 31.84 -1.71 -11.32
C SER A 196 32.15 -3.21 -11.30
N PRO A 197 32.89 -3.73 -12.26
CA PRO A 197 33.34 -5.12 -12.25
C PRO A 197 34.08 -5.44 -10.92
N GLY A 198 33.75 -6.56 -10.33
CA GLY A 198 34.38 -6.99 -9.08
C GLY A 198 33.86 -6.33 -7.80
N GLN A 199 32.83 -5.50 -7.88
CA GLN A 199 32.22 -4.88 -6.71
C GLN A 199 31.35 -5.87 -5.92
N VAL A 200 31.23 -5.62 -4.59
CA VAL A 200 30.34 -6.39 -3.70
C VAL A 200 28.89 -6.23 -4.15
N GLN A 201 28.22 -7.34 -4.40
CA GLN A 201 26.81 -7.40 -4.73
C GLN A 201 25.97 -7.24 -3.46
N GLN A 202 24.87 -6.48 -3.54
CA GLN A 202 24.03 -6.15 -2.39
C GLN A 202 22.66 -6.79 -2.52
N VAL A 203 22.35 -7.72 -1.63
CA VAL A 203 21.01 -8.30 -1.46
C VAL A 203 20.34 -7.60 -0.29
N VAL A 204 19.10 -7.16 -0.49
CA VAL A 204 18.34 -6.45 0.54
C VAL A 204 17.02 -7.17 0.80
N PHE A 205 16.71 -7.39 2.07
CA PHE A 205 15.38 -7.75 2.57
C PHE A 205 14.82 -6.56 3.36
N LEU A 206 13.58 -6.17 3.09
CA LEU A 206 12.91 -5.07 3.78
C LEU A 206 11.52 -5.51 4.25
N GLY A 207 11.31 -5.57 5.57
CA GLY A 207 10.03 -5.96 6.13
C GLY A 207 10.08 -6.22 7.63
N ASN A 208 8.94 -6.48 8.26
CA ASN A 208 8.91 -6.86 9.66
C ASN A 208 9.49 -8.27 9.83
N LEU A 209 10.57 -8.40 10.61
CA LEU A 209 11.31 -9.65 10.78
C LEU A 209 10.48 -10.65 11.60
N GLY A 210 10.10 -11.74 10.95
CA GLY A 210 9.33 -12.81 11.56
C GLY A 210 9.05 -13.95 10.57
N PRO A 211 8.55 -15.10 11.04
CA PRO A 211 8.35 -16.32 10.22
C PRO A 211 7.48 -16.07 8.98
N ARG A 212 6.42 -15.24 9.13
CA ARG A 212 5.52 -14.92 8.02
C ARG A 212 6.24 -14.28 6.81
N LYS A 213 7.37 -13.62 7.04
CA LYS A 213 8.15 -12.93 6.01
C LYS A 213 9.29 -13.78 5.44
N GLY A 214 9.45 -15.03 5.93
CA GLY A 214 10.45 -15.96 5.42
C GLY A 214 11.90 -15.58 5.75
N VAL A 215 12.15 -14.85 6.85
CA VAL A 215 13.50 -14.50 7.26
C VAL A 215 14.30 -15.75 7.63
N ASP A 216 13.66 -16.74 8.23
CA ASP A 216 14.26 -18.04 8.53
C ASP A 216 14.70 -18.75 7.26
N ASP A 217 13.84 -18.76 6.23
CA ASP A 217 14.14 -19.40 4.93
C ASP A 217 15.32 -18.69 4.25
N LEU A 218 15.37 -17.36 4.31
CA LEU A 218 16.48 -16.57 3.76
C LEU A 218 17.82 -16.90 4.44
N LEU A 219 17.84 -16.91 5.77
CA LEU A 219 19.07 -17.23 6.50
C LEU A 219 19.52 -18.68 6.22
N GLN A 220 18.59 -19.63 6.17
CA GLN A 220 18.92 -21.01 5.82
C GLN A 220 19.40 -21.16 4.37
N ALA A 221 18.81 -20.42 3.41
CA ALA A 221 19.26 -20.43 2.02
C ALA A 221 20.68 -19.90 1.88
N LEU A 222 21.01 -18.81 2.58
CA LEU A 222 22.35 -18.24 2.61
C LEU A 222 23.38 -19.17 3.29
N ALA A 223 22.95 -20.03 4.21
CA ALA A 223 23.81 -20.99 4.91
C ALA A 223 23.96 -22.34 4.17
N ARG A 224 23.36 -22.51 2.99
CA ARG A 224 23.45 -23.78 2.24
C ARG A 224 24.89 -24.07 1.83
N PRO A 225 25.37 -25.32 1.97
CA PRO A 225 26.67 -25.73 1.44
C PRO A 225 26.77 -25.40 -0.07
N GLY A 226 27.87 -24.77 -0.45
CA GLY A 226 28.12 -24.37 -1.84
C GLY A 226 27.45 -23.07 -2.26
N PHE A 227 26.75 -22.36 -1.36
CA PHE A 227 26.33 -20.99 -1.64
C PHE A 227 27.56 -20.08 -1.72
N ASP A 228 27.70 -19.35 -2.83
CA ASP A 228 28.83 -18.45 -3.03
C ASP A 228 28.62 -17.14 -2.25
N HIS A 229 29.49 -16.88 -1.28
CA HIS A 229 29.48 -15.67 -0.47
C HIS A 229 30.51 -14.63 -0.92
N ASP A 230 31.32 -14.97 -1.91
CA ASP A 230 32.35 -14.06 -2.41
C ASP A 230 31.72 -12.77 -2.93
N ARG A 231 32.19 -11.65 -2.39
CA ARG A 231 31.68 -10.33 -2.75
C ARG A 231 30.17 -10.15 -2.56
N LEU A 232 29.60 -10.81 -1.54
CA LEU A 232 28.20 -10.68 -1.17
C LEU A 232 28.04 -9.86 0.11
N GLY A 233 27.15 -8.87 0.08
CA GLY A 233 26.63 -8.18 1.25
C GLY A 233 25.11 -8.37 1.33
N VAL A 234 24.61 -8.75 2.49
CA VAL A 234 23.16 -8.94 2.70
C VAL A 234 22.68 -8.03 3.82
N THR A 235 21.68 -7.21 3.55
CA THR A 235 21.04 -6.37 4.56
C THR A 235 19.60 -6.80 4.79
N ILE A 236 19.30 -7.26 6.01
CA ILE A 236 17.96 -7.66 6.44
C ILE A 236 17.41 -6.59 7.39
N ALA A 237 16.62 -5.64 6.86
CA ALA A 237 16.16 -4.48 7.61
C ALA A 237 14.65 -4.51 7.90
N GLY A 238 14.30 -4.11 9.12
CA GLY A 238 12.92 -4.01 9.60
C GLY A 238 12.79 -4.17 11.10
N GLY A 239 11.59 -3.95 11.62
CA GLY A 239 11.25 -4.23 13.03
C GLY A 239 10.99 -5.71 13.28
N GLY A 240 10.54 -6.05 14.49
CA GLY A 240 10.22 -7.43 14.88
C GLY A 240 11.31 -8.11 15.69
N ALA A 241 11.54 -9.40 15.47
CA ALA A 241 12.44 -10.23 16.27
C ALA A 241 13.93 -10.07 15.90
N VAL A 242 14.40 -8.83 15.76
CA VAL A 242 15.75 -8.49 15.25
C VAL A 242 16.87 -9.22 15.99
N GLN A 243 16.83 -9.25 17.32
CA GLN A 243 17.91 -9.89 18.11
C GLN A 243 17.95 -11.41 17.93
N ALA A 244 16.78 -12.05 17.86
CA ALA A 244 16.71 -13.48 17.60
C ALA A 244 17.33 -13.84 16.23
N TYR A 245 17.04 -13.06 15.20
CA TYR A 245 17.59 -13.27 13.87
C TYR A 245 19.09 -12.91 13.76
N ARG A 246 19.59 -11.94 14.53
CA ARG A 246 21.03 -11.70 14.66
C ARG A 246 21.76 -12.91 15.24
N GLU A 247 21.20 -13.47 16.29
CA GLU A 247 21.78 -14.66 16.93
C GLU A 247 21.72 -15.88 16.00
N GLN A 248 20.60 -16.08 15.30
CA GLN A 248 20.46 -17.14 14.30
C GLN A 248 21.50 -16.99 13.16
N ALA A 249 21.68 -15.77 12.63
CA ALA A 249 22.67 -15.49 11.59
C ALA A 249 24.10 -15.80 12.09
N ARG A 250 24.41 -15.46 13.35
CA ARG A 250 25.72 -15.79 13.97
C ARG A 250 25.93 -17.30 14.09
N GLN A 251 24.91 -18.04 14.55
CA GLN A 251 24.97 -19.52 14.68
C GLN A 251 25.14 -20.21 13.33
N LEU A 252 24.59 -19.64 12.26
CA LEU A 252 24.72 -20.12 10.90
C LEU A 252 26.05 -19.68 10.21
N GLY A 253 26.91 -18.94 10.91
CA GLY A 253 28.20 -18.48 10.35
C GLY A 253 28.08 -17.31 9.36
N LEU A 254 26.93 -16.62 9.31
CA LEU A 254 26.64 -15.58 8.31
C LEU A 254 27.05 -14.16 8.73
N ALA A 255 27.54 -13.96 9.96
CA ALA A 255 27.79 -12.64 10.55
C ALA A 255 28.80 -11.79 9.78
N GLY A 256 29.67 -12.40 8.95
CA GLY A 256 30.69 -11.70 8.17
C GLY A 256 30.11 -10.85 7.02
N PHE A 257 28.94 -11.19 6.50
CA PHE A 257 28.35 -10.54 5.33
C PHE A 257 26.84 -10.22 5.48
N VAL A 258 26.15 -10.74 6.51
CA VAL A 258 24.74 -10.46 6.80
C VAL A 258 24.62 -9.39 7.90
N GLN A 259 23.97 -8.30 7.59
CA GLN A 259 23.71 -7.20 8.51
C GLN A 259 22.21 -7.11 8.82
N LEU A 260 21.87 -6.96 10.11
CA LEU A 260 20.48 -6.76 10.57
C LEU A 260 20.40 -5.43 11.36
N PRO A 261 20.29 -4.26 10.67
CA PRO A 261 20.29 -2.95 11.34
C PRO A 261 19.06 -2.72 12.22
N GLY A 262 18.00 -3.48 12.03
CA GLY A 262 16.71 -3.25 12.67
C GLY A 262 15.81 -2.37 11.83
N TRP A 263 14.88 -1.65 12.47
CA TRP A 263 13.94 -0.79 11.78
C TRP A 263 14.66 0.38 11.08
N CYS A 264 14.26 0.63 9.84
CA CYS A 264 14.76 1.72 9.02
C CYS A 264 13.62 2.67 8.65
N ASP A 265 13.88 3.96 8.68
CA ASP A 265 12.97 4.99 8.18
C ASP A 265 12.89 4.99 6.64
N GLN A 266 12.08 5.89 6.10
CA GLN A 266 11.87 5.99 4.66
C GLN A 266 13.15 6.40 3.91
N GLN A 267 13.95 7.30 4.48
CA GLN A 267 15.20 7.76 3.86
C GLN A 267 16.23 6.63 3.81
N ARG A 268 16.41 5.91 4.91
CA ARG A 268 17.32 4.76 4.97
C ARG A 268 16.87 3.63 4.06
N THR A 269 15.56 3.36 4.00
CA THR A 269 14.98 2.39 3.06
C THR A 269 15.29 2.75 1.61
N ALA A 270 15.12 4.02 1.22
CA ALA A 270 15.46 4.49 -0.12
C ALA A 270 16.95 4.33 -0.45
N GLN A 271 17.86 4.62 0.51
CA GLN A 271 19.30 4.42 0.35
C GLN A 271 19.64 2.94 0.15
N LEU A 272 19.02 2.05 0.95
CA LEU A 272 19.25 0.60 0.82
C LEU A 272 18.81 0.09 -0.56
N LEU A 273 17.65 0.52 -1.04
CA LEU A 273 17.16 0.14 -2.37
C LEU A 273 18.04 0.72 -3.50
N ALA A 274 18.47 1.97 -3.38
CA ALA A 274 19.37 2.58 -4.37
C ALA A 274 20.72 1.86 -4.47
N GLY A 275 21.19 1.27 -3.37
CA GLY A 275 22.42 0.48 -3.31
C GLY A 275 22.26 -1.00 -3.61
N ALA A 276 21.03 -1.50 -3.73
CA ALA A 276 20.75 -2.92 -3.88
C ALA A 276 20.90 -3.41 -5.33
N ASP A 277 21.36 -4.63 -5.49
CA ASP A 277 21.33 -5.40 -6.74
C ASP A 277 20.07 -6.28 -6.81
N VAL A 278 19.68 -6.86 -5.67
CA VAL A 278 18.55 -7.76 -5.56
C VAL A 278 17.73 -7.41 -4.30
N LEU A 279 16.41 -7.28 -4.45
CA LEU A 279 15.47 -7.38 -3.33
C LEU A 279 15.03 -8.84 -3.21
N VAL A 280 15.13 -9.43 -2.03
CA VAL A 280 14.60 -10.76 -1.73
C VAL A 280 13.47 -10.69 -0.71
N LEU A 281 12.32 -11.32 -1.03
CA LEU A 281 11.15 -11.35 -0.13
C LEU A 281 10.47 -12.72 -0.19
N PRO A 282 10.98 -13.75 0.53
CA PRO A 282 10.46 -15.11 0.50
C PRO A 282 9.28 -15.32 1.46
N SER A 283 8.30 -14.42 1.44
CA SER A 283 7.19 -14.38 2.38
C SER A 283 6.25 -15.58 2.22
N HIS A 284 5.67 -16.03 3.34
CA HIS A 284 4.64 -17.09 3.36
C HIS A 284 3.20 -16.53 3.21
N ASP A 285 3.01 -15.23 3.46
CA ASP A 285 1.70 -14.60 3.38
C ASP A 285 1.83 -13.10 3.07
N GLU A 286 1.31 -12.69 1.93
CA GLU A 286 1.28 -11.30 1.42
C GLU A 286 0.02 -11.03 0.62
N VAL A 287 -0.41 -9.77 0.61
CA VAL A 287 -1.35 -9.27 -0.40
C VAL A 287 -0.58 -8.73 -1.59
N LEU A 288 0.02 -7.56 -1.42
CA LEU A 288 0.95 -6.92 -2.36
C LEU A 288 1.92 -6.07 -1.54
N PRO A 289 3.15 -6.55 -1.30
CA PRO A 289 4.14 -5.82 -0.51
C PRO A 289 4.59 -4.55 -1.22
N LEU A 290 4.49 -3.39 -0.55
CA LEU A 290 4.95 -2.12 -1.12
C LEU A 290 6.44 -2.14 -1.46
N VAL A 291 7.23 -2.86 -0.69
CA VAL A 291 8.68 -2.96 -0.91
C VAL A 291 9.03 -3.57 -2.27
N ILE A 292 8.21 -4.47 -2.81
CA ILE A 292 8.39 -4.97 -4.18
C ILE A 292 8.19 -3.82 -5.17
N LEU A 293 7.12 -3.03 -5.03
CA LEU A 293 6.86 -1.89 -5.90
C LEU A 293 7.96 -0.83 -5.78
N GLU A 294 8.48 -0.62 -4.57
CA GLU A 294 9.60 0.29 -4.30
C GLU A 294 10.91 -0.21 -4.93
N ALA A 295 11.16 -1.53 -4.92
CA ALA A 295 12.30 -2.12 -5.62
C ALA A 295 12.20 -1.93 -7.13
N LEU A 296 11.03 -2.22 -7.71
CA LEU A 296 10.77 -1.98 -9.13
C LEU A 296 10.93 -0.49 -9.51
N ALA A 297 10.48 0.43 -8.64
CA ALA A 297 10.67 1.87 -8.83
C ALA A 297 12.14 2.29 -8.86
N ASN A 298 12.99 1.57 -8.13
CA ASN A 298 14.44 1.77 -8.09
C ASN A 298 15.18 0.95 -9.15
N GLY A 299 14.51 0.19 -10.01
CA GLY A 299 15.14 -0.69 -10.99
C GLY A 299 15.97 -1.79 -10.33
N VAL A 300 15.54 -2.35 -9.22
CA VAL A 300 16.19 -3.45 -8.48
C VAL A 300 15.56 -4.76 -8.89
N ALA A 301 16.35 -5.78 -9.19
CA ALA A 301 15.85 -7.12 -9.47
C ALA A 301 15.13 -7.70 -8.25
N VAL A 302 14.02 -8.41 -8.45
CA VAL A 302 13.18 -8.92 -7.37
C VAL A 302 13.16 -10.45 -7.38
N VAL A 303 13.48 -11.06 -6.23
CA VAL A 303 13.23 -12.47 -5.93
C VAL A 303 12.16 -12.53 -4.85
N CYS A 304 11.02 -13.14 -5.13
CA CYS A 304 9.92 -13.20 -4.17
C CYS A 304 9.09 -14.47 -4.31
N THR A 305 8.21 -14.72 -3.35
CA THR A 305 7.20 -15.78 -3.48
C THR A 305 6.03 -15.32 -4.34
N GLY A 306 5.57 -16.16 -5.25
CA GLY A 306 4.42 -15.90 -6.11
C GLY A 306 3.09 -16.10 -5.38
N ILE A 307 2.80 -15.30 -4.36
CA ILE A 307 1.59 -15.41 -3.51
C ILE A 307 0.74 -14.13 -3.54
N GLY A 308 -0.47 -14.22 -3.03
CA GLY A 308 -1.38 -13.08 -2.94
C GLY A 308 -1.80 -12.53 -4.30
N GLU A 309 -1.62 -11.24 -4.47
CA GLU A 309 -1.87 -10.57 -5.75
C GLU A 309 -0.61 -10.43 -6.62
N ILE A 310 0.56 -10.88 -6.13
CA ILE A 310 1.83 -10.79 -6.88
C ILE A 310 1.73 -11.45 -8.26
N PRO A 311 1.23 -12.71 -8.40
CA PRO A 311 1.16 -13.38 -9.70
C PRO A 311 0.17 -12.75 -10.70
N SER A 312 -0.73 -11.90 -10.21
CA SER A 312 -1.67 -11.18 -11.08
C SER A 312 -1.10 -9.88 -11.64
N LEU A 313 0.04 -9.43 -11.10
CA LEU A 313 0.63 -8.12 -11.39
C LEU A 313 2.03 -8.21 -11.96
N LEU A 314 2.81 -9.21 -11.56
CA LEU A 314 4.16 -9.49 -12.03
C LEU A 314 4.17 -10.84 -12.74
N THR A 315 5.06 -11.00 -13.70
CA THR A 315 5.27 -12.24 -14.45
C THR A 315 6.60 -12.85 -14.04
N ASP A 316 6.56 -14.14 -13.64
CA ASP A 316 7.77 -14.89 -13.30
C ASP A 316 8.76 -14.90 -14.48
N ARG A 317 10.06 -14.75 -14.19
CA ARG A 317 11.18 -14.68 -15.13
C ARG A 317 11.13 -13.52 -16.14
N VAL A 318 10.16 -12.61 -15.99
CA VAL A 318 10.05 -11.39 -16.81
C VAL A 318 10.24 -10.14 -15.96
N ASP A 319 9.44 -9.99 -14.89
CA ASP A 319 9.47 -8.82 -14.01
C ASP A 319 10.11 -9.12 -12.64
N ALA A 320 10.12 -10.40 -12.25
CA ALA A 320 10.67 -10.92 -11.00
C ALA A 320 11.00 -12.40 -11.15
N LEU A 321 11.74 -12.97 -10.19
CA LEU A 321 11.91 -14.42 -10.05
C LEU A 321 11.07 -14.94 -8.90
N TYR A 322 10.30 -16.01 -9.15
CA TYR A 322 9.45 -16.61 -8.13
C TYR A 322 10.11 -17.83 -7.49
N VAL A 323 9.92 -17.92 -6.18
CA VAL A 323 10.26 -19.09 -5.37
C VAL A 323 9.01 -19.59 -4.65
N ARG A 324 8.96 -20.87 -4.32
CA ARG A 324 7.87 -21.42 -3.50
C ARG A 324 8.08 -21.03 -2.03
N PRO A 325 7.00 -20.67 -1.28
CA PRO A 325 7.12 -20.43 0.15
C PRO A 325 7.72 -21.64 0.87
N GLY A 326 8.75 -21.43 1.70
CA GLY A 326 9.42 -22.47 2.47
C GLY A 326 10.41 -23.33 1.68
N ASP A 327 10.56 -23.14 0.38
CA ASP A 327 11.54 -23.89 -0.42
C ASP A 327 12.92 -23.21 -0.36
N VAL A 328 13.65 -23.57 0.66
CA VAL A 328 14.99 -23.02 0.97
C VAL A 328 15.99 -23.32 -0.14
N ASP A 329 15.93 -24.50 -0.74
CA ASP A 329 16.85 -24.90 -1.80
C ASP A 329 16.59 -24.15 -3.10
N GLN A 330 15.32 -24.00 -3.48
CA GLN A 330 14.94 -23.16 -4.61
C GLN A 330 15.33 -21.70 -4.38
N LEU A 331 15.17 -21.17 -3.16
CA LEU A 331 15.56 -19.79 -2.80
C LEU A 331 17.07 -19.60 -2.97
N ALA A 332 17.89 -20.54 -2.45
CA ALA A 332 19.34 -20.51 -2.60
C ALA A 332 19.77 -20.53 -4.07
N ALA A 333 19.24 -21.48 -4.85
CA ALA A 333 19.55 -21.60 -6.28
C ALA A 333 19.13 -20.35 -7.08
N THR A 334 17.93 -19.79 -6.79
CA THR A 334 17.44 -18.59 -7.47
C THR A 334 18.29 -17.36 -7.13
N LEU A 335 18.72 -17.21 -5.87
CA LEU A 335 19.62 -16.12 -5.48
C LEU A 335 20.97 -16.26 -6.19
N GLN A 336 21.57 -17.45 -6.21
CA GLN A 336 22.83 -17.67 -6.92
C GLN A 336 22.69 -17.40 -8.43
N GLN A 337 21.58 -17.81 -9.04
CA GLN A 337 21.28 -17.54 -10.44
C GLN A 337 21.27 -16.04 -10.74
N VAL A 338 20.50 -15.26 -10.00
CA VAL A 338 20.36 -13.80 -10.26
C VAL A 338 21.61 -13.02 -9.91
N LEU A 339 22.42 -13.50 -8.96
CA LEU A 339 23.70 -12.90 -8.60
C LEU A 339 24.80 -13.23 -9.64
N GLY A 340 24.82 -14.47 -10.15
CA GLY A 340 25.80 -14.94 -11.13
C GLY A 340 25.51 -14.50 -12.57
N ASP A 341 24.25 -14.25 -12.93
CA ASP A 341 23.82 -13.89 -14.29
C ASP A 341 23.47 -12.39 -14.39
N ALA A 342 24.43 -11.58 -14.84
CA ALA A 342 24.25 -10.14 -15.00
C ALA A 342 23.19 -9.79 -16.03
N GLN A 343 23.11 -10.55 -17.14
CA GLN A 343 22.14 -10.33 -18.22
C GLN A 343 20.70 -10.56 -17.75
N LEU A 344 20.47 -11.65 -17.01
CA LEU A 344 19.18 -11.94 -16.39
C LEU A 344 18.80 -10.81 -15.42
N ARG A 345 19.72 -10.39 -14.56
CA ARG A 345 19.47 -9.34 -13.59
C ARG A 345 19.10 -8.02 -14.26
N GLU A 346 19.85 -7.59 -15.26
CA GLU A 346 19.57 -6.36 -16.02
C GLU A 346 18.21 -6.43 -16.74
N THR A 347 17.85 -7.60 -17.28
CA THR A 347 16.54 -7.82 -17.89
C THR A 347 15.40 -7.63 -16.89
N LEU A 348 15.52 -8.24 -15.69
CA LEU A 348 14.52 -8.10 -14.63
C LEU A 348 14.41 -6.65 -14.13
N GLU A 349 15.52 -5.95 -13.99
CA GLU A 349 15.56 -4.54 -13.58
C GLU A 349 14.87 -3.64 -14.58
N HIS A 350 15.18 -3.82 -15.87
CA HIS A 350 14.57 -3.03 -16.96
C HIS A 350 13.06 -3.27 -17.03
N ASN A 351 12.63 -4.53 -17.08
CA ASN A 351 11.23 -4.90 -17.20
C ASN A 351 10.43 -4.48 -15.96
N GLY A 352 10.98 -4.74 -14.76
CA GLY A 352 10.37 -4.34 -13.50
C GLY A 352 10.19 -2.82 -13.39
N HIS A 353 11.20 -2.03 -13.78
CA HIS A 353 11.10 -0.58 -13.79
C HIS A 353 10.08 -0.07 -14.83
N ALA A 354 10.04 -0.66 -16.02
CA ALA A 354 9.04 -0.34 -17.03
C ALA A 354 7.61 -0.65 -16.53
N LEU A 355 7.43 -1.79 -15.85
CA LEU A 355 6.16 -2.16 -15.21
C LEU A 355 5.76 -1.16 -14.12
N TYR A 356 6.70 -0.74 -13.26
CA TYR A 356 6.46 0.31 -12.26
C TYR A 356 5.93 1.59 -12.90
N ARG A 357 6.61 2.13 -13.89
CA ARG A 357 6.19 3.35 -14.60
C ARG A 357 4.79 3.20 -15.21
N ARG A 358 4.49 2.04 -15.75
CA ARG A 358 3.21 1.74 -16.42
C ARG A 358 2.05 1.58 -15.44
N GLN A 359 2.27 1.05 -14.21
CA GLN A 359 1.17 0.65 -13.33
C GLN A 359 1.24 1.14 -11.88
N PHE A 360 2.43 1.33 -11.30
CA PHE A 360 2.62 1.44 -9.84
C PHE A 360 3.09 2.82 -9.38
N SER A 361 3.19 3.80 -10.27
CA SER A 361 3.55 5.17 -9.88
C SER A 361 2.42 5.85 -9.09
N LEU A 362 2.78 6.78 -8.20
CA LEU A 362 1.80 7.55 -7.41
C LEU A 362 0.75 8.27 -8.28
N PRO A 363 1.10 8.94 -9.41
CA PRO A 363 0.11 9.57 -10.28
C PRO A 363 -0.96 8.59 -10.76
N LYS A 364 -0.57 7.38 -11.14
CA LYS A 364 -1.51 6.33 -11.58
C LYS A 364 -2.44 5.88 -10.43
N PHE A 365 -1.88 5.71 -9.24
CA PHE A 365 -2.64 5.39 -8.03
C PHE A 365 -3.65 6.49 -7.69
N PHE A 366 -3.21 7.75 -7.64
CA PHE A 366 -4.07 8.88 -7.33
C PHE A 366 -5.21 9.05 -8.35
N ALA A 367 -4.92 8.92 -9.64
CA ALA A 367 -5.92 9.00 -10.69
C ALA A 367 -7.00 7.91 -10.55
N ARG A 368 -6.60 6.67 -10.16
CA ARG A 368 -7.54 5.57 -9.92
C ARG A 368 -8.42 5.83 -8.69
N VAL A 369 -7.83 6.27 -7.57
CA VAL A 369 -8.57 6.62 -6.34
C VAL A 369 -9.53 7.78 -6.60
N ALA A 370 -9.06 8.84 -7.27
CA ALA A 370 -9.89 10.01 -7.61
C ALA A 370 -11.10 9.64 -8.48
N ARG A 371 -10.96 8.67 -9.38
CA ARG A 371 -12.09 8.15 -10.19
C ARG A 371 -13.13 7.48 -9.31
N VAL A 372 -12.73 6.68 -8.32
CA VAL A 372 -13.66 6.04 -7.37
C VAL A 372 -14.31 7.09 -6.48
N HIS A 373 -13.57 8.08 -5.98
CA HIS A 373 -14.12 9.17 -5.17
C HIS A 373 -15.15 10.00 -5.95
N ARG A 374 -14.86 10.37 -7.21
CA ARG A 374 -15.83 11.09 -8.05
C ARG A 374 -17.13 10.32 -8.24
N ARG A 375 -17.03 9.01 -8.46
CA ARG A 375 -18.20 8.14 -8.62
C ARG A 375 -19.01 8.01 -7.33
N ALA A 376 -18.34 7.81 -6.18
CA ALA A 376 -18.99 7.54 -4.90
C ALA A 376 -19.43 8.83 -4.17
N PHE A 377 -18.65 9.91 -4.27
CA PHE A 377 -18.82 11.15 -3.51
C PHE A 377 -19.21 12.35 -4.37
N GLY A 378 -19.22 12.22 -5.70
CA GLY A 378 -19.41 13.31 -6.65
C GLY A 378 -18.24 14.32 -6.68
N ILE A 379 -17.16 14.07 -5.95
CA ILE A 379 -15.99 14.93 -5.83
C ILE A 379 -14.74 14.12 -5.48
N ALA A 380 -13.54 14.61 -5.86
CA ALA A 380 -12.28 13.97 -5.51
C ALA A 380 -11.22 15.02 -5.13
N ALA A 381 -10.12 14.60 -4.52
CA ALA A 381 -8.95 15.44 -4.31
C ALA A 381 -8.14 15.59 -5.60
N ARG A 382 -7.45 16.74 -5.72
CA ARG A 382 -6.39 16.96 -6.71
C ARG A 382 -5.04 16.63 -6.06
N HIS A 383 -4.15 16.00 -6.81
CA HIS A 383 -2.80 15.64 -6.35
C HIS A 383 -1.75 16.35 -7.19
N ARG A 384 -0.65 16.80 -6.56
CA ARG A 384 0.44 17.57 -7.20
C ARG A 384 1.11 16.79 -8.34
N ASP A 385 1.36 15.51 -8.12
CA ASP A 385 2.05 14.64 -9.08
C ASP A 385 1.17 14.13 -10.23
N ALA A 386 -0.11 14.51 -10.26
CA ALA A 386 -0.99 14.17 -11.39
C ALA A 386 -0.70 15.01 -12.66
N ALA A 387 0.15 16.03 -12.54
CA ALA A 387 0.62 16.92 -13.62
C ALA A 387 2.13 16.68 -13.91
N GLY A 388 2.56 15.43 -14.07
CA GLY A 388 3.89 15.14 -14.60
C GLY A 388 3.98 15.46 -16.10
N PRO A 389 5.18 15.68 -16.66
CA PRO A 389 5.41 16.24 -18.02
C PRO A 389 5.01 15.35 -19.21
N GLU A 390 4.18 14.33 -19.02
CA GLU A 390 3.66 13.44 -20.09
C GLU A 390 2.30 13.88 -20.65
N GLY A 391 1.87 15.13 -20.43
CA GLY A 391 0.61 15.71 -20.91
C GLY A 391 0.77 16.95 -21.78
N ALA A 392 1.80 17.00 -22.62
CA ALA A 392 1.83 17.89 -23.78
C ALA A 392 1.65 17.06 -25.06
N PRO A 393 0.87 17.56 -26.06
CA PRO A 393 0.39 16.82 -27.21
C PRO A 393 1.50 16.27 -28.08
#